data_970961f7280a0f66b393da2d68aa3361
#
_entry.id   970961f7280a0f66b393da2d68aa3361
#
_cell.length_a   1.000
_cell.length_b   1.000
_cell.length_c   1.000
_cell.angle_alpha   90.00
_cell.angle_beta   90.00
_cell.angle_gamma   90.00
#
_symmetry.space_group_name_H-M   'P 1'
#
loop_
_entity.id
_entity.type
_entity.pdbx_description
1 polymer ?
#
loop_
_entity_poly.entity_id
_entity_poly.type
_entity_poly.pdbx_seq_one_letter_code
_entity_poly.pdbx_strand_id
1 'polypeptide(L)'
;MNKKLAAASLAVLALAGGSFSVQAADTPVYSLDAIVVTANRTPEKQLDSNASVSVVTAQEIEQKHFTDVAQAVKNVPGVFINTHGAGSQSYNSDQIYINGSSNVVVLVDGMRRNTNGNSLMNASIGELVNMDSIDHIEVLKGSASTLYGSDAQGGVINIITKKAKENGVRTTLRTSFGDNDKEKYTLYNEGKEGQVFWTVEAGKELQGDYKDGWGRKVINHLNAEHYNVKLGYDLGNDSNVVLNYEKYKSDYTMPDKGSFDTTPDAGKKDNDSLSLQYQAKLSERLTNQFSIYRNKTSFDIPNQFWAMKMKTTGISDQLTYTMNKQTLIGGFDWYKDELPYNKGDISEGTSVRNIAFYLQDKIDITNQWNITPGVRVDHHSQFGTHTSPSLSVGYKQNEKTNYYFNYKTFFVAPNLYQLYSYFGDKTLNPQEGNTIEFGINHEFTDTLNGTFNIFHTHAKNIIRSNPTTWMYENTGKANVNGFSLNLNKEISQHWSASIGYSFLHMNAEGDSNINSDGNLPESTLNINVGYQADRFNANLSGRGIMNRYGSVNNPEMRNYANYWVWDLAANYQFTKGATLFARLNNIFDQFYTDVGTSTSPNADYWYSAPGRNFEVGLQFQF
;
A
#
# COMPACT_ATOMS: atom_id res chain seq x y z
N MET A 1 -24.87 3.68 -25.62
CA MET A 1 -23.67 4.49 -25.92
C MET A 1 -24.11 5.91 -26.29
N ASN A 2 -23.93 6.85 -25.42
CA ASN A 2 -24.45 8.21 -25.61
C ASN A 2 -23.61 8.97 -26.65
N LYS A 3 -24.22 9.33 -27.79
CA LYS A 3 -23.60 10.07 -28.90
C LYS A 3 -22.95 11.44 -28.50
N LYS A 4 -23.26 11.96 -27.31
CA LYS A 4 -22.69 13.21 -26.80
C LYS A 4 -21.29 13.06 -26.24
N LEU A 5 -20.89 11.87 -25.77
CA LEU A 5 -19.54 11.59 -25.26
C LEU A 5 -18.52 11.35 -26.38
N ALA A 6 -18.94 10.74 -27.49
CA ALA A 6 -18.08 10.58 -28.67
C ALA A 6 -17.70 11.93 -29.31
N ALA A 7 -18.54 12.95 -29.20
CA ALA A 7 -18.27 14.29 -29.73
C ALA A 7 -17.30 15.09 -28.86
N ALA A 8 -17.28 14.86 -27.54
CA ALA A 8 -16.32 15.51 -26.64
C ALA A 8 -14.90 14.96 -26.84
N SER A 9 -14.76 13.66 -27.11
CA SER A 9 -13.46 13.02 -27.38
C SER A 9 -12.85 13.47 -28.72
N LEU A 10 -13.67 13.80 -29.72
CA LEU A 10 -13.21 14.32 -31.01
C LEU A 10 -12.83 15.82 -31.00
N ALA A 11 -13.39 16.60 -30.07
CA ALA A 11 -13.07 18.02 -29.95
C ALA A 11 -11.69 18.27 -29.30
N VAL A 12 -11.21 17.34 -28.46
CA VAL A 12 -9.87 17.41 -27.83
C VAL A 12 -8.76 17.10 -28.84
N LEU A 13 -9.02 16.31 -29.88
CA LEU A 13 -8.05 16.01 -30.95
C LEU A 13 -7.64 17.24 -31.80
N ALA A 14 -8.40 18.31 -31.77
CA ALA A 14 -8.14 19.52 -32.56
C ALA A 14 -7.24 20.55 -31.89
N LEU A 15 -6.92 20.40 -30.59
CA LEU A 15 -6.15 21.36 -29.79
C LEU A 15 -4.68 20.95 -29.55
N ALA A 16 -4.24 19.77 -29.95
CA ALA A 16 -2.91 19.23 -29.66
C ALA A 16 -1.86 19.57 -30.74
N GLY A 17 -1.74 20.83 -31.13
CA GLY A 17 -0.76 21.32 -32.10
C GLY A 17 0.56 21.85 -31.54
N GLY A 18 0.95 21.51 -30.32
CA GLY A 18 2.17 21.99 -29.67
C GLY A 18 3.26 20.90 -29.60
N SER A 19 4.41 21.16 -30.21
CA SER A 19 5.57 20.23 -30.22
C SER A 19 6.31 20.31 -28.87
N PHE A 20 6.20 19.29 -28.03
CA PHE A 20 7.08 19.10 -26.88
C PHE A 20 7.88 17.82 -27.04
N SER A 21 9.20 17.92 -26.88
CA SER A 21 10.10 16.79 -26.86
C SER A 21 10.22 16.25 -25.42
N VAL A 22 9.57 15.14 -25.15
CA VAL A 22 9.89 14.33 -23.96
C VAL A 22 10.87 13.25 -24.39
N GLN A 23 12.07 13.29 -23.85
CA GLN A 23 13.06 12.25 -23.96
C GLN A 23 12.71 11.18 -22.94
N ALA A 24 12.31 10.00 -23.38
CA ALA A 24 12.16 8.85 -22.51
C ALA A 24 13.53 8.55 -21.91
N ALA A 25 13.65 8.60 -20.58
CA ALA A 25 14.86 8.18 -19.90
C ALA A 25 14.98 6.66 -20.05
N ASP A 26 16.11 6.18 -20.57
CA ASP A 26 16.53 4.77 -20.62
C ASP A 26 16.89 4.25 -19.21
N THR A 27 15.97 4.35 -18.26
CA THR A 27 16.17 3.73 -16.95
C THR A 27 15.61 2.32 -16.98
N PRO A 28 16.39 1.30 -16.56
CA PRO A 28 15.89 -0.07 -16.49
C PRO A 28 14.64 -0.16 -15.62
N VAL A 29 13.64 -0.92 -16.06
CA VAL A 29 12.36 -1.10 -15.35
C VAL A 29 12.60 -1.67 -13.94
N TYR A 30 13.69 -2.40 -13.75
CA TYR A 30 14.07 -3.04 -12.49
C TYR A 30 15.52 -2.72 -12.14
N SER A 31 15.76 -1.76 -11.27
CA SER A 31 17.08 -1.40 -10.77
C SER A 31 17.09 -1.34 -9.26
N LEU A 32 18.19 -1.79 -8.63
CA LEU A 32 18.46 -1.56 -7.20
C LEU A 32 19.04 -0.16 -6.94
N ASP A 33 19.23 0.66 -7.97
CA ASP A 33 19.62 2.07 -7.84
C ASP A 33 18.46 3.00 -7.42
N ALA A 34 17.22 2.49 -7.34
CA ALA A 34 16.09 3.28 -6.87
C ALA A 34 16.42 3.90 -5.51
N ILE A 35 16.14 5.19 -5.38
CA ILE A 35 16.25 5.89 -4.09
C ILE A 35 15.01 5.58 -3.26
N VAL A 36 15.24 5.05 -2.06
CA VAL A 36 14.20 4.74 -1.08
C VAL A 36 14.39 5.58 0.18
N VAL A 37 13.30 5.96 0.81
CA VAL A 37 13.30 6.77 2.04
C VAL A 37 12.69 6.04 3.23
N THR A 38 11.83 5.05 3.00
CA THR A 38 11.04 4.40 4.06
C THR A 38 11.89 3.56 5.01
N ALA A 39 13.01 3.01 4.55
CA ALA A 39 13.86 2.16 5.38
C ALA A 39 14.43 2.88 6.60
N ASN A 40 14.92 4.12 6.41
CA ASN A 40 15.62 4.90 7.43
C ASN A 40 15.06 6.33 7.59
N ARG A 41 13.92 6.67 6.96
CA ARG A 41 13.39 8.04 6.84
C ARG A 41 14.41 9.02 6.23
N THR A 42 15.39 8.53 5.49
CA THR A 42 16.40 9.31 4.75
C THR A 42 16.63 8.67 3.40
N PRO A 43 16.91 9.46 2.34
CA PRO A 43 17.16 8.93 1.02
C PRO A 43 18.42 8.06 0.99
N GLU A 44 18.30 6.83 0.48
CA GLU A 44 19.42 5.93 0.21
C GLU A 44 19.11 5.05 -1.01
N LYS A 45 20.12 4.46 -1.65
CA LYS A 45 19.88 3.48 -2.71
C LYS A 45 19.29 2.20 -2.12
N GLN A 46 18.37 1.57 -2.82
CA GLN A 46 17.79 0.28 -2.41
C GLN A 46 18.88 -0.78 -2.21
N LEU A 47 19.91 -0.80 -3.07
CA LEU A 47 21.07 -1.69 -2.95
C LEU A 47 21.80 -1.55 -1.60
N ASP A 48 21.97 -0.32 -1.13
CA ASP A 48 22.70 0.01 0.10
C ASP A 48 21.84 -0.04 1.37
N SER A 49 20.54 -0.33 1.22
CA SER A 49 19.61 -0.39 2.35
C SER A 49 19.83 -1.65 3.19
N ASN A 50 19.88 -1.48 4.51
CA ASN A 50 19.90 -2.59 5.47
C ASN A 50 18.48 -3.08 5.80
N ALA A 51 17.58 -3.07 4.83
CA ALA A 51 16.20 -3.50 5.00
C ALA A 51 15.66 -4.11 3.71
N SER A 52 14.64 -4.96 3.86
CA SER A 52 13.90 -5.51 2.72
C SER A 52 12.90 -4.48 2.22
N VAL A 53 13.28 -3.69 1.23
CA VAL A 53 12.40 -2.71 0.56
C VAL A 53 12.13 -3.14 -0.86
N SER A 54 10.87 -3.06 -1.28
CA SER A 54 10.45 -3.22 -2.67
C SER A 54 9.87 -1.91 -3.16
N VAL A 55 10.13 -1.57 -4.43
CA VAL A 55 9.64 -0.34 -5.07
C VAL A 55 8.76 -0.70 -6.25
N VAL A 56 7.53 -0.14 -6.29
CA VAL A 56 6.70 -0.12 -7.49
C VAL A 56 6.90 1.24 -8.15
N THR A 57 7.55 1.26 -9.29
CA THR A 57 7.99 2.50 -9.96
C THR A 57 6.86 3.18 -10.72
N ALA A 58 6.99 4.50 -11.00
CA ALA A 58 6.09 5.23 -11.89
C ALA A 58 5.94 4.56 -13.27
N GLN A 59 7.06 4.07 -13.81
CA GLN A 59 7.07 3.37 -15.09
C GLN A 59 6.25 2.08 -15.04
N GLU A 60 6.38 1.29 -13.98
CA GLU A 60 5.59 0.07 -13.78
C GLU A 60 4.10 0.39 -13.66
N ILE A 61 3.74 1.43 -12.90
CA ILE A 61 2.37 1.92 -12.75
C ILE A 61 1.79 2.31 -14.11
N GLU A 62 2.55 3.07 -14.90
CA GLU A 62 2.12 3.55 -16.21
C GLU A 62 1.99 2.41 -17.23
N GLN A 63 2.92 1.46 -17.24
CA GLN A 63 2.91 0.34 -18.19
C GLN A 63 1.81 -0.69 -17.90
N LYS A 64 1.55 -0.95 -16.61
CA LYS A 64 0.57 -1.98 -16.19
C LYS A 64 -0.83 -1.44 -15.94
N HIS A 65 -1.00 -0.11 -15.87
CA HIS A 65 -2.28 0.56 -15.62
C HIS A 65 -3.05 -0.03 -14.44
N PHE A 66 -2.39 -0.20 -13.29
CA PHE A 66 -3.07 -0.65 -12.09
C PHE A 66 -4.29 0.22 -11.78
N THR A 67 -5.38 -0.41 -11.37
CA THR A 67 -6.62 0.31 -11.06
C THR A 67 -6.48 1.14 -9.79
N ASP A 68 -5.80 0.59 -8.80
CA ASP A 68 -5.57 1.21 -7.49
C ASP A 68 -4.25 0.73 -6.87
N VAL A 69 -3.89 1.31 -5.72
CA VAL A 69 -2.68 0.98 -4.97
C VAL A 69 -2.67 -0.47 -4.48
N ALA A 70 -3.83 -1.02 -4.09
CA ALA A 70 -3.92 -2.41 -3.63
C ALA A 70 -3.48 -3.37 -4.74
N GLN A 71 -3.94 -3.13 -5.98
CA GLN A 71 -3.54 -3.93 -7.13
C GLN A 71 -2.03 -3.83 -7.41
N ALA A 72 -1.45 -2.64 -7.28
CA ALA A 72 -0.01 -2.43 -7.48
C ALA A 72 0.83 -3.22 -6.47
N VAL A 73 0.51 -3.14 -5.18
CA VAL A 73 1.31 -3.77 -4.13
C VAL A 73 1.05 -5.27 -3.96
N LYS A 74 -0.08 -5.82 -4.45
CA LYS A 74 -0.33 -7.27 -4.48
C LYS A 74 0.75 -8.08 -5.22
N ASN A 75 1.47 -7.45 -6.14
CA ASN A 75 2.54 -8.10 -6.89
C ASN A 75 3.90 -8.07 -6.18
N VAL A 76 3.99 -7.44 -5.00
CA VAL A 76 5.22 -7.40 -4.21
C VAL A 76 5.34 -8.70 -3.40
N PRO A 77 6.48 -9.44 -3.48
CA PRO A 77 6.68 -10.65 -2.70
C PRO A 77 6.57 -10.41 -1.20
N GLY A 78 5.82 -11.26 -0.49
CA GLY A 78 5.55 -11.11 0.95
C GLY A 78 4.39 -10.19 1.29
N VAL A 79 3.73 -9.59 0.29
CA VAL A 79 2.49 -8.81 0.46
C VAL A 79 1.29 -9.66 0.03
N PHE A 80 0.27 -9.66 0.86
CA PHE A 80 -1.03 -10.24 0.54
C PHE A 80 -2.12 -9.26 0.96
N ILE A 81 -3.13 -9.08 0.13
CA ILE A 81 -4.27 -8.21 0.43
C ILE A 81 -5.56 -9.00 0.25
N ASN A 82 -6.34 -9.09 1.31
CA ASN A 82 -7.70 -9.61 1.25
C ASN A 82 -8.58 -8.58 0.54
N THR A 83 -8.77 -8.71 -0.77
CA THR A 83 -9.66 -7.84 -1.53
C THR A 83 -11.02 -8.49 -1.67
N HIS A 84 -12.08 -7.75 -1.37
CA HIS A 84 -13.45 -8.22 -1.51
C HIS A 84 -13.96 -7.89 -2.92
N GLY A 85 -14.21 -8.92 -3.73
CA GLY A 85 -14.81 -8.76 -5.05
C GLY A 85 -13.91 -8.04 -6.06
N ALA A 86 -14.47 -7.01 -6.70
CA ALA A 86 -13.85 -6.34 -7.84
C ALA A 86 -12.74 -5.34 -7.48
N GLY A 87 -12.62 -4.95 -6.21
CA GLY A 87 -11.58 -4.01 -5.78
C GLY A 87 -11.80 -3.48 -4.38
N SER A 88 -10.77 -2.85 -3.83
CA SER A 88 -10.75 -2.36 -2.46
C SER A 88 -11.74 -1.24 -2.17
N GLN A 89 -12.16 -0.52 -3.20
CA GLN A 89 -13.06 0.63 -3.06
C GLN A 89 -14.53 0.23 -2.82
N SER A 90 -14.92 -0.99 -3.20
CA SER A 90 -16.29 -1.51 -3.04
C SER A 90 -16.52 -2.22 -1.71
N TYR A 91 -15.61 -2.10 -0.75
CA TYR A 91 -15.71 -2.72 0.56
C TYR A 91 -15.00 -1.91 1.65
N ASN A 92 -15.36 -2.13 2.92
CA ASN A 92 -14.81 -1.36 4.03
C ASN A 92 -13.70 -2.07 4.80
N SER A 93 -13.36 -3.31 4.48
CA SER A 93 -12.51 -4.13 5.34
C SER A 93 -11.39 -4.87 4.64
N ASP A 94 -10.80 -4.27 3.60
CA ASP A 94 -9.60 -4.84 3.02
C ASP A 94 -8.47 -4.86 4.05
N GLN A 95 -7.88 -6.02 4.23
CA GLN A 95 -6.75 -6.19 5.12
C GLN A 95 -5.47 -6.40 4.31
N ILE A 96 -4.46 -5.60 4.63
CA ILE A 96 -3.13 -5.71 4.06
C ILE A 96 -2.28 -6.56 5.01
N TYR A 97 -1.60 -7.55 4.47
CA TYR A 97 -0.65 -8.37 5.21
C TYR A 97 0.74 -8.23 4.60
N ILE A 98 1.73 -7.99 5.44
CA ILE A 98 3.14 -8.05 5.07
C ILE A 98 3.81 -9.06 6.00
N ASN A 99 4.51 -10.05 5.43
CA ASN A 99 5.16 -11.11 6.20
C ASN A 99 4.21 -11.79 7.23
N GLY A 100 2.93 -11.94 6.86
CA GLY A 100 1.92 -12.59 7.69
C GLY A 100 1.26 -11.70 8.75
N SER A 101 1.65 -10.45 8.90
CA SER A 101 1.05 -9.51 9.85
C SER A 101 0.13 -8.52 9.15
N SER A 102 -1.08 -8.32 9.69
CA SER A 102 -2.01 -7.26 9.27
C SER A 102 -1.72 -5.89 9.91
N ASN A 103 -0.79 -5.85 10.86
CA ASN A 103 -0.36 -4.61 11.47
C ASN A 103 0.68 -3.93 10.57
N VAL A 104 0.19 -3.17 9.59
CA VAL A 104 0.96 -2.49 8.55
C VAL A 104 0.66 -1.01 8.59
N VAL A 105 1.69 -0.18 8.65
CA VAL A 105 1.54 1.27 8.56
C VAL A 105 1.43 1.68 7.09
N VAL A 106 0.41 2.47 6.76
CA VAL A 106 0.24 3.08 5.43
C VAL A 106 0.49 4.58 5.53
N LEU A 107 1.39 5.06 4.68
CA LEU A 107 1.78 6.45 4.59
C LEU A 107 1.46 7.01 3.20
N VAL A 108 1.18 8.31 3.14
CA VAL A 108 1.20 9.12 1.91
C VAL A 108 2.16 10.28 2.14
N ASP A 109 3.19 10.38 1.33
CA ASP A 109 4.28 11.36 1.48
C ASP A 109 4.87 11.37 2.91
N GLY A 110 5.04 10.19 3.52
CA GLY A 110 5.56 10.01 4.88
C GLY A 110 4.55 10.26 6.01
N MET A 111 3.34 10.71 5.72
CA MET A 111 2.30 10.97 6.72
C MET A 111 1.36 9.78 6.89
N ARG A 112 1.10 9.41 8.13
CA ARG A 112 0.27 8.25 8.50
C ARG A 112 -1.18 8.41 8.04
N ARG A 113 -1.73 7.36 7.42
CA ARG A 113 -3.12 7.26 6.98
C ARG A 113 -3.96 6.29 7.81
N ASN A 114 -3.32 5.32 8.45
CA ASN A 114 -4.04 4.46 9.40
C ASN A 114 -4.50 5.28 10.62
N THR A 115 -5.69 4.97 11.09
CA THR A 115 -6.19 5.39 12.40
C THR A 115 -5.95 4.27 13.41
N ASN A 116 -6.02 4.55 14.70
CA ASN A 116 -6.07 3.51 15.74
C ASN A 116 -7.48 2.89 15.83
N GLY A 117 -8.02 2.53 14.65
CA GLY A 117 -9.26 1.80 14.47
C GLY A 117 -8.98 0.39 13.94
N ASN A 118 -10.00 -0.46 13.91
CA ASN A 118 -9.87 -1.73 13.19
C ASN A 118 -9.85 -1.48 11.65
N SER A 119 -9.71 -2.53 10.86
CA SER A 119 -9.69 -2.42 9.39
C SER A 119 -10.93 -1.72 8.82
N LEU A 120 -12.09 -1.89 9.46
CA LEU A 120 -13.35 -1.27 9.05
C LEU A 120 -13.38 0.25 9.27
N MET A 121 -12.53 0.78 10.17
CA MET A 121 -12.45 2.20 10.52
C MET A 121 -11.41 2.95 9.69
N ASN A 122 -10.62 2.26 8.89
CA ASN A 122 -9.61 2.84 8.01
C ASN A 122 -10.17 3.04 6.60
N ALA A 123 -9.66 4.04 5.89
CA ALA A 123 -9.84 4.11 4.45
C ALA A 123 -9.11 2.93 3.80
N SER A 124 -9.72 2.28 2.80
CA SER A 124 -9.04 1.28 2.00
C SER A 124 -7.85 1.90 1.27
N ILE A 125 -6.78 1.14 1.08
CA ILE A 125 -5.56 1.65 0.45
C ILE A 125 -5.82 2.17 -0.98
N GLY A 126 -6.79 1.59 -1.71
CA GLY A 126 -7.19 2.03 -3.04
C GLY A 126 -7.95 3.37 -3.09
N GLU A 127 -8.36 3.90 -1.92
CA GLU A 127 -9.07 5.19 -1.82
C GLU A 127 -8.14 6.37 -1.53
N LEU A 128 -6.89 6.10 -1.13
CA LEU A 128 -5.99 7.11 -0.59
C LEU A 128 -5.43 8.05 -1.65
N VAL A 129 -5.00 7.50 -2.78
CA VAL A 129 -4.35 8.26 -3.86
C VAL A 129 -4.71 7.65 -5.20
N ASN A 130 -5.03 8.47 -6.19
CA ASN A 130 -5.19 8.01 -7.56
C ASN A 130 -3.82 7.65 -8.19
N MET A 131 -3.78 6.58 -8.98
CA MET A 131 -2.56 6.07 -9.60
C MET A 131 -1.83 7.11 -10.47
N ASP A 132 -2.55 8.06 -11.08
CA ASP A 132 -1.96 9.10 -11.92
C ASP A 132 -1.13 10.13 -11.13
N SER A 133 -1.40 10.29 -9.83
CA SER A 133 -0.65 11.19 -8.92
C SER A 133 0.57 10.53 -8.27
N ILE A 134 0.79 9.22 -8.45
CA ILE A 134 1.85 8.48 -7.77
C ILE A 134 3.16 8.57 -8.54
N ASP A 135 4.24 8.93 -7.83
CA ASP A 135 5.61 8.84 -8.33
C ASP A 135 6.15 7.41 -8.18
N HIS A 136 6.06 6.85 -6.97
CA HIS A 136 6.38 5.45 -6.69
C HIS A 136 5.76 5.00 -5.36
N ILE A 137 5.76 3.68 -5.13
CA ILE A 137 5.30 3.11 -3.87
C ILE A 137 6.45 2.30 -3.28
N GLU A 138 6.82 2.60 -2.03
CA GLU A 138 7.80 1.84 -1.28
C GLU A 138 7.11 0.88 -0.32
N VAL A 139 7.54 -0.38 -0.30
CA VAL A 139 7.06 -1.41 0.61
C VAL A 139 8.23 -1.89 1.45
N LEU A 140 8.33 -1.41 2.68
CA LEU A 140 9.28 -1.88 3.69
C LEU A 140 8.69 -3.09 4.39
N LYS A 141 9.38 -4.22 4.35
CA LYS A 141 8.96 -5.48 4.97
C LYS A 141 9.68 -5.71 6.29
N GLY A 142 8.97 -6.31 7.26
CA GLY A 142 9.47 -6.56 8.60
C GLY A 142 9.26 -5.38 9.56
N SER A 143 9.54 -5.62 10.84
CA SER A 143 9.25 -4.66 11.91
C SER A 143 9.94 -3.31 11.72
N ALA A 144 9.18 -2.24 11.89
CA ALA A 144 9.64 -0.86 11.73
C ALA A 144 9.16 0.10 12.84
N SER A 145 8.78 -0.44 14.00
CA SER A 145 8.20 0.36 15.10
C SER A 145 9.16 1.39 15.68
N THR A 146 10.48 1.21 15.60
CA THR A 146 11.47 2.20 16.03
C THR A 146 11.32 3.54 15.29
N LEU A 147 10.92 3.53 14.02
CA LEU A 147 10.71 4.76 13.26
C LEU A 147 9.22 5.14 13.14
N TYR A 148 8.32 4.16 13.04
CA TYR A 148 6.93 4.39 12.67
C TYR A 148 5.92 4.11 13.80
N GLY A 149 6.41 3.61 14.96
CA GLY A 149 5.59 3.38 16.15
C GLY A 149 4.67 2.15 16.03
N SER A 150 3.53 2.23 16.68
CA SER A 150 2.52 1.17 16.68
C SER A 150 2.08 0.80 15.26
N ASP A 151 1.68 -0.46 15.10
CA ASP A 151 1.15 -1.08 13.86
C ASP A 151 2.20 -1.30 12.74
N ALA A 152 3.48 -1.04 13.01
CA ALA A 152 4.56 -1.35 12.07
C ALA A 152 5.21 -2.73 12.34
N GLN A 153 4.42 -3.74 12.70
CA GLN A 153 4.89 -5.12 12.93
C GLN A 153 5.24 -5.80 11.60
N GLY A 154 4.33 -5.78 10.64
CA GLY A 154 4.53 -6.38 9.32
C GLY A 154 5.42 -5.53 8.43
N GLY A 155 5.29 -4.23 8.54
CA GLY A 155 6.05 -3.28 7.73
C GLY A 155 5.33 -1.97 7.47
N VAL A 156 5.77 -1.28 6.42
CA VAL A 156 5.27 0.04 6.02
C VAL A 156 5.05 0.07 4.52
N ILE A 157 3.92 0.60 4.07
CA ILE A 157 3.68 1.00 2.68
C ILE A 157 3.69 2.52 2.64
N ASN A 158 4.59 3.11 1.86
CA ASN A 158 4.67 4.55 1.69
C ASN A 158 4.41 4.92 0.22
N ILE A 159 3.32 5.63 -0.01
CA ILE A 159 2.90 6.11 -1.32
C ILE A 159 3.50 7.49 -1.50
N ILE A 160 4.46 7.62 -2.42
CA ILE A 160 5.10 8.89 -2.73
C ILE A 160 4.39 9.51 -3.94
N THR A 161 3.89 10.73 -3.78
CA THR A 161 3.15 11.41 -4.84
C THR A 161 4.04 12.34 -5.66
N LYS A 162 3.66 12.53 -6.93
CA LYS A 162 4.38 13.40 -7.88
C LYS A 162 4.49 14.84 -7.38
N LYS A 163 5.59 15.48 -7.80
CA LYS A 163 5.90 16.88 -7.55
C LYS A 163 6.59 17.46 -8.81
N ALA A 164 6.07 18.54 -9.36
CA ALA A 164 6.71 19.19 -10.50
C ALA A 164 8.09 19.74 -10.10
N LYS A 165 9.14 19.30 -10.81
CA LYS A 165 10.54 19.66 -10.53
C LYS A 165 11.03 20.76 -11.46
N GLU A 166 10.56 20.80 -12.71
CA GLU A 166 11.01 21.71 -13.76
C GLU A 166 9.93 22.73 -14.11
N ASN A 167 10.34 23.90 -14.56
CA ASN A 167 9.40 24.93 -15.03
C ASN A 167 8.64 24.41 -16.25
N GLY A 168 7.35 24.70 -16.28
CA GLY A 168 6.42 24.28 -17.32
C GLY A 168 5.14 23.72 -16.72
N VAL A 169 4.20 23.44 -17.59
CA VAL A 169 2.89 22.85 -17.24
C VAL A 169 2.69 21.59 -18.06
N ARG A 170 2.22 20.55 -17.42
CA ARG A 170 1.85 19.29 -18.07
C ARG A 170 0.45 18.89 -17.66
N THR A 171 -0.38 18.58 -18.63
CA THR A 171 -1.74 18.08 -18.39
C THR A 171 -1.87 16.68 -18.97
N THR A 172 -2.35 15.74 -18.17
CA THR A 172 -2.69 14.38 -18.59
C THR A 172 -4.19 14.17 -18.47
N LEU A 173 -4.82 13.77 -19.56
CA LEU A 173 -6.19 13.30 -19.60
C LEU A 173 -6.18 11.80 -19.86
N ARG A 174 -6.83 11.03 -19.02
CA ARG A 174 -6.99 9.59 -19.19
C ARG A 174 -8.46 9.23 -19.17
N THR A 175 -8.88 8.38 -20.10
CA THR A 175 -10.21 7.79 -20.11
C THR A 175 -10.11 6.32 -20.45
N SER A 176 -10.87 5.48 -19.77
CA SER A 176 -10.97 4.06 -20.09
C SER A 176 -12.39 3.54 -19.95
N PHE A 177 -12.66 2.47 -20.69
CA PHE A 177 -13.92 1.74 -20.73
C PHE A 177 -13.62 0.24 -20.70
N GLY A 178 -14.43 -0.53 -20.05
CA GLY A 178 -14.22 -1.96 -19.98
C GLY A 178 -15.50 -2.76 -19.72
N ASP A 179 -15.31 -4.05 -19.53
CA ASP A 179 -16.35 -4.93 -19.03
C ASP A 179 -16.87 -4.48 -17.67
N ASN A 180 -18.02 -5.00 -17.26
CA ASN A 180 -18.62 -4.72 -15.97
C ASN A 180 -19.02 -3.24 -15.80
N ASP A 181 -19.47 -2.61 -16.90
CA ASP A 181 -19.82 -1.18 -16.97
C ASP A 181 -18.71 -0.27 -16.39
N LYS A 182 -17.45 -0.69 -16.55
CA LYS A 182 -16.32 0.08 -16.05
C LYS A 182 -16.07 1.29 -16.92
N GLU A 183 -16.04 2.45 -16.27
CA GLU A 183 -15.64 3.72 -16.86
C GLU A 183 -14.71 4.44 -15.90
N LYS A 184 -13.61 4.98 -16.41
CA LYS A 184 -12.69 5.80 -15.61
C LYS A 184 -12.28 7.04 -16.38
N TYR A 185 -12.27 8.17 -15.69
CA TYR A 185 -11.90 9.47 -16.22
C TYR A 185 -10.96 10.13 -15.23
N THR A 186 -9.80 10.59 -15.68
CA THR A 186 -8.84 11.32 -14.85
C THR A 186 -8.31 12.53 -15.58
N LEU A 187 -8.32 13.66 -14.92
CA LEU A 187 -7.58 14.86 -15.26
C LEU A 187 -6.46 15.01 -14.24
N TYR A 188 -5.23 15.04 -14.68
CA TYR A 188 -4.06 15.35 -13.85
C TYR A 188 -3.30 16.51 -14.49
N ASN A 189 -3.08 17.57 -13.73
CA ASN A 189 -2.29 18.73 -14.13
C ASN A 189 -1.17 18.93 -13.11
N GLU A 190 0.04 19.10 -13.59
CA GLU A 190 1.19 19.47 -12.78
C GLU A 190 1.92 20.64 -13.42
N GLY A 191 2.51 21.48 -12.61
CA GLY A 191 3.30 22.59 -13.12
C GLY A 191 4.20 23.21 -12.08
N LYS A 192 5.20 23.94 -12.61
CA LYS A 192 6.10 24.80 -11.83
C LYS A 192 6.33 26.11 -12.59
N GLU A 193 6.27 27.21 -11.89
CA GLU A 193 6.66 28.52 -12.38
C GLU A 193 7.50 29.24 -11.32
N GLY A 194 8.77 29.44 -11.60
CA GLY A 194 9.72 29.97 -10.62
C GLY A 194 9.78 29.12 -9.35
N GLN A 195 9.34 29.71 -8.23
CA GLN A 195 9.33 29.03 -6.93
C GLN A 195 8.01 28.30 -6.61
N VAL A 196 6.94 28.57 -7.36
CA VAL A 196 5.63 27.93 -7.14
C VAL A 196 5.52 26.65 -7.96
N PHE A 197 5.07 25.58 -7.34
CA PHE A 197 4.73 24.33 -8.04
C PHE A 197 3.39 23.79 -7.54
N TRP A 198 2.71 23.05 -8.40
CA TRP A 198 1.40 22.51 -8.06
C TRP A 198 1.14 21.17 -8.74
N THR A 199 0.20 20.41 -8.17
CA THR A 199 -0.53 19.35 -8.85
C THR A 199 -2.01 19.51 -8.57
N VAL A 200 -2.84 19.26 -9.57
CA VAL A 200 -4.30 19.23 -9.47
C VAL A 200 -4.79 17.97 -10.14
N GLU A 201 -5.64 17.24 -9.45
CA GLU A 201 -6.25 16.03 -9.96
C GLU A 201 -7.75 16.03 -9.74
N ALA A 202 -8.49 15.53 -10.72
CA ALA A 202 -9.89 15.17 -10.60
C ALA A 202 -10.12 13.84 -11.30
N GLY A 203 -10.70 12.87 -10.59
CA GLY A 203 -10.98 11.54 -11.09
C GLY A 203 -12.41 11.10 -10.84
N LYS A 204 -12.95 10.29 -11.74
CA LYS A 204 -14.23 9.60 -11.58
C LYS A 204 -14.10 8.18 -12.07
N GLU A 205 -14.62 7.24 -11.28
CA GLU A 205 -14.67 5.82 -11.60
C GLU A 205 -16.07 5.26 -11.38
N LEU A 206 -16.54 4.53 -12.38
CA LEU A 206 -17.80 3.78 -12.36
C LEU A 206 -17.48 2.32 -12.57
N GLN A 207 -18.20 1.44 -11.89
CA GLN A 207 -18.15 0.00 -12.09
C GLN A 207 -19.48 -0.61 -11.71
N GLY A 208 -19.97 -1.54 -12.53
CA GLY A 208 -21.22 -2.27 -12.33
C GLY A 208 -21.00 -3.72 -11.88
N ASP A 209 -22.06 -4.51 -12.01
CA ASP A 209 -22.05 -5.95 -11.74
C ASP A 209 -21.05 -6.68 -12.63
N TYR A 210 -20.52 -7.79 -12.12
CA TYR A 210 -19.59 -8.62 -12.89
C TYR A 210 -19.95 -10.10 -12.83
N LYS A 211 -19.31 -10.89 -13.69
CA LYS A 211 -19.32 -12.34 -13.59
C LYS A 211 -17.98 -12.83 -13.07
N ASP A 212 -18.00 -13.78 -12.13
CA ASP A 212 -16.80 -14.46 -11.66
C ASP A 212 -16.35 -15.56 -12.65
N GLY A 213 -15.22 -16.22 -12.37
CA GLY A 213 -14.67 -17.26 -13.23
C GLY A 213 -15.54 -18.53 -13.36
N TRP A 214 -16.62 -18.66 -12.60
CA TRP A 214 -17.65 -19.68 -12.78
C TRP A 214 -18.87 -19.16 -13.55
N GLY A 215 -18.82 -17.92 -14.01
CA GLY A 215 -19.90 -17.27 -14.75
C GLY A 215 -21.07 -16.81 -13.87
N ARG A 216 -20.94 -16.85 -12.54
CA ARG A 216 -21.95 -16.36 -11.60
C ARG A 216 -21.96 -14.84 -11.61
N LYS A 217 -23.15 -14.27 -11.65
CA LYS A 217 -23.33 -12.82 -11.53
C LYS A 217 -23.08 -12.40 -10.07
N VAL A 218 -22.20 -11.46 -9.86
CA VAL A 218 -21.92 -10.81 -8.58
C VAL A 218 -22.44 -9.38 -8.65
N ILE A 219 -23.34 -9.04 -7.73
CA ILE A 219 -23.85 -7.68 -7.62
C ILE A 219 -22.76 -6.82 -7.02
N ASN A 220 -22.39 -5.77 -7.75
CA ASN A 220 -21.38 -4.82 -7.36
C ASN A 220 -21.72 -3.47 -7.98
N HIS A 221 -21.50 -2.40 -7.27
CA HIS A 221 -21.62 -1.05 -7.79
C HIS A 221 -20.56 -0.17 -7.15
N LEU A 222 -19.93 0.65 -7.98
CA LEU A 222 -19.04 1.71 -7.52
C LEU A 222 -19.28 2.96 -8.37
N ASN A 223 -19.47 4.08 -7.70
CA ASN A 223 -19.44 5.41 -8.27
C ASN A 223 -18.55 6.26 -7.36
N ALA A 224 -17.29 6.41 -7.74
CA ALA A 224 -16.27 7.07 -6.93
C ALA A 224 -15.76 8.34 -7.60
N GLU A 225 -15.47 9.34 -6.78
CA GLU A 225 -14.86 10.61 -7.17
C GLU A 225 -13.64 10.86 -6.30
N HIS A 226 -12.55 11.28 -6.93
CA HIS A 226 -11.30 11.62 -6.27
C HIS A 226 -10.82 13.00 -6.72
N TYR A 227 -10.40 13.82 -5.77
CA TYR A 227 -9.87 15.15 -6.00
C TYR A 227 -8.62 15.36 -5.16
N ASN A 228 -7.57 15.90 -5.76
CA ASN A 228 -6.35 16.30 -5.07
C ASN A 228 -5.89 17.68 -5.55
N VAL A 229 -5.48 18.51 -4.61
CA VAL A 229 -4.82 19.79 -4.88
C VAL A 229 -3.60 19.89 -3.98
N LYS A 230 -2.43 19.95 -4.61
CA LYS A 230 -1.14 20.16 -3.95
C LYS A 230 -0.58 21.51 -4.44
N LEU A 231 -0.21 22.37 -3.51
CA LEU A 231 0.44 23.66 -3.78
C LEU A 231 1.73 23.73 -2.99
N GLY A 232 2.83 23.96 -3.68
CA GLY A 232 4.14 24.05 -3.08
C GLY A 232 4.87 25.34 -3.40
N TYR A 233 5.74 25.74 -2.49
CA TYR A 233 6.64 26.87 -2.66
C TYR A 233 8.07 26.44 -2.38
N ASP A 234 8.94 26.60 -3.38
CA ASP A 234 10.36 26.30 -3.32
C ASP A 234 11.09 27.48 -2.65
N LEU A 235 11.65 27.23 -1.49
CA LEU A 235 12.40 28.23 -0.72
C LEU A 235 13.86 28.36 -1.18
N GLY A 236 14.26 27.53 -2.15
CA GLY A 236 15.66 27.35 -2.55
C GLY A 236 16.45 26.46 -1.59
N ASN A 237 17.66 26.09 -1.98
CA ASN A 237 18.56 25.28 -1.17
C ASN A 237 17.89 23.98 -0.66
N ASP A 238 17.21 23.24 -1.55
CA ASP A 238 16.51 21.98 -1.26
C ASP A 238 15.42 22.12 -0.16
N SER A 239 14.90 23.33 0.04
CA SER A 239 13.88 23.62 1.04
C SER A 239 12.55 23.99 0.37
N ASN A 240 11.44 23.53 0.93
CA ASN A 240 10.11 23.81 0.39
C ASN A 240 9.01 23.71 1.45
N VAL A 241 7.87 24.33 1.15
CA VAL A 241 6.61 24.16 1.89
C VAL A 241 5.56 23.63 0.94
N VAL A 242 4.78 22.64 1.37
CA VAL A 242 3.73 22.01 0.57
C VAL A 242 2.44 21.94 1.37
N LEU A 243 1.38 22.51 0.82
CA LEU A 243 0.01 22.33 1.26
C LEU A 243 -0.66 21.31 0.36
N ASN A 244 -1.31 20.29 0.93
CA ASN A 244 -2.02 19.28 0.16
C ASN A 244 -3.42 19.03 0.74
N TYR A 245 -4.42 18.98 -0.15
CA TYR A 245 -5.80 18.62 0.18
C TYR A 245 -6.27 17.52 -0.74
N GLU A 246 -6.81 16.45 -0.15
CA GLU A 246 -7.38 15.30 -0.85
C GLU A 246 -8.82 15.10 -0.42
N LYS A 247 -9.64 14.65 -1.36
CA LYS A 247 -11.05 14.32 -1.15
C LYS A 247 -11.40 13.07 -1.94
N TYR A 248 -11.98 12.09 -1.27
CA TYR A 248 -12.57 10.90 -1.87
C TYR A 248 -14.02 10.77 -1.47
N LYS A 249 -14.90 10.49 -2.43
CA LYS A 249 -16.31 10.16 -2.19
C LYS A 249 -16.70 8.96 -3.01
N SER A 250 -17.53 8.09 -2.47
CA SER A 250 -18.15 7.02 -3.25
C SER A 250 -19.54 6.65 -2.75
N ASP A 251 -20.38 6.25 -3.70
CA ASP A 251 -21.53 5.38 -3.48
C ASP A 251 -21.13 3.99 -3.98
N TYR A 252 -21.31 2.96 -3.17
CA TYR A 252 -20.90 1.60 -3.52
C TYR A 252 -21.93 0.58 -3.03
N THR A 253 -21.91 -0.59 -3.67
CA THR A 253 -22.61 -1.79 -3.22
C THR A 253 -21.56 -2.85 -2.91
N MET A 254 -21.62 -3.44 -1.73
CA MET A 254 -20.71 -4.51 -1.37
C MET A 254 -20.97 -5.73 -2.25
N PRO A 255 -19.93 -6.41 -2.74
CA PRO A 255 -20.08 -7.63 -3.52
C PRO A 255 -20.93 -8.65 -2.78
N ASP A 256 -21.79 -9.35 -3.51
CA ASP A 256 -22.63 -10.42 -2.96
C ASP A 256 -21.77 -11.55 -2.40
N LYS A 257 -22.10 -12.02 -1.21
CA LYS A 257 -21.43 -13.14 -0.52
C LYS A 257 -21.84 -14.52 -1.08
N GLY A 258 -22.79 -14.57 -2.00
CA GLY A 258 -23.38 -15.82 -2.51
C GLY A 258 -24.89 -15.84 -2.40
N SER A 259 -25.50 -16.98 -2.70
CA SER A 259 -26.94 -17.14 -2.98
C SER A 259 -27.92 -16.87 -1.82
N PHE A 260 -27.45 -16.52 -0.63
CA PHE A 260 -28.31 -16.32 0.54
C PHE A 260 -28.61 -14.87 0.85
N ASP A 261 -27.87 -13.91 0.33
CA ASP A 261 -28.12 -12.49 0.55
C ASP A 261 -28.62 -11.85 -0.75
N THR A 262 -29.94 -11.79 -0.87
CA THR A 262 -30.60 -11.21 -2.05
C THR A 262 -30.64 -9.68 -2.04
N THR A 263 -30.15 -9.05 -0.96
CA THR A 263 -30.14 -7.61 -0.80
C THR A 263 -28.73 -7.16 -0.44
N PRO A 264 -27.87 -6.85 -1.43
CA PRO A 264 -26.52 -6.41 -1.16
C PRO A 264 -26.52 -5.09 -0.38
N ASP A 265 -25.59 -4.97 0.54
CA ASP A 265 -25.42 -3.76 1.33
C ASP A 265 -24.88 -2.62 0.46
N ALA A 266 -25.62 -1.53 0.43
CA ALA A 266 -25.17 -0.30 -0.21
C ALA A 266 -24.58 0.65 0.84
N GLY A 267 -23.46 1.27 0.51
CA GLY A 267 -22.76 2.19 1.39
C GLY A 267 -22.32 3.46 0.69
N LYS A 268 -21.93 4.42 1.52
CA LYS A 268 -21.33 5.68 1.09
C LYS A 268 -20.05 5.92 1.85
N LYS A 269 -19.05 6.48 1.20
CA LYS A 269 -17.80 6.93 1.82
C LYS A 269 -17.58 8.40 1.55
N ASP A 270 -16.99 9.10 2.52
CA ASP A 270 -16.62 10.51 2.42
C ASP A 270 -15.34 10.74 3.24
N ASN A 271 -14.19 10.67 2.58
CA ASN A 271 -12.87 10.81 3.19
C ASN A 271 -12.24 12.14 2.78
N ASP A 272 -11.56 12.82 3.69
CA ASP A 272 -10.75 14.00 3.39
C ASP A 272 -9.42 13.99 4.15
N SER A 273 -8.38 14.56 3.54
CA SER A 273 -7.09 14.79 4.16
C SER A 273 -6.59 16.19 3.84
N LEU A 274 -6.08 16.87 4.85
CA LEU A 274 -5.41 18.17 4.73
C LEU A 274 -4.07 18.10 5.43
N SER A 275 -3.01 18.49 4.75
CA SER A 275 -1.65 18.47 5.32
C SER A 275 -0.84 19.70 4.91
N LEU A 276 0.06 20.08 5.79
CA LEU A 276 1.14 21.05 5.53
C LEU A 276 2.46 20.35 5.86
N GLN A 277 3.37 20.38 4.91
CA GLN A 277 4.72 19.85 5.06
C GLN A 277 5.73 20.98 4.86
N TYR A 278 6.78 20.95 5.65
CA TYR A 278 7.95 21.79 5.51
C TYR A 278 9.19 20.92 5.49
N GLN A 279 9.97 21.03 4.44
CA GLN A 279 11.28 20.41 4.32
C GLN A 279 12.32 21.52 4.20
N ALA A 280 13.38 21.45 5.00
CA ALA A 280 14.43 22.47 4.98
C ALA A 280 15.82 21.85 5.08
N LYS A 281 16.72 22.33 4.23
CA LYS A 281 18.18 22.15 4.38
C LYS A 281 18.70 23.33 5.19
N LEU A 282 18.73 23.16 6.53
CA LEU A 282 19.15 24.20 7.47
C LEU A 282 20.64 24.52 7.39
N SER A 283 21.44 23.51 7.00
CA SER A 283 22.87 23.65 6.67
C SER A 283 23.29 22.50 5.75
N GLU A 284 24.58 22.48 5.33
CA GLU A 284 25.11 21.36 4.55
C GLU A 284 25.05 20.00 5.25
N ARG A 285 24.84 20.00 6.58
CA ARG A 285 24.80 18.80 7.41
C ARG A 285 23.49 18.57 8.13
N LEU A 286 22.59 19.55 8.15
CA LEU A 286 21.36 19.50 8.94
C LEU A 286 20.15 19.72 8.06
N THR A 287 19.26 18.75 8.02
CA THR A 287 17.94 18.86 7.39
C THR A 287 16.84 18.71 8.42
N ASN A 288 15.72 19.37 8.18
CA ASN A 288 14.51 19.26 8.96
C ASN A 288 13.34 18.85 8.06
N GLN A 289 12.48 17.96 8.57
CA GLN A 289 11.22 17.59 7.95
C GLN A 289 10.12 17.73 9.01
N PHE A 290 9.23 18.67 8.79
CA PHE A 290 8.07 18.91 9.65
C PHE A 290 6.79 18.67 8.88
N SER A 291 5.80 18.05 9.53
CA SER A 291 4.46 17.88 8.97
C SER A 291 3.38 18.03 10.04
N ILE A 292 2.27 18.64 9.63
CA ILE A 292 1.00 18.63 10.37
C ILE A 292 -0.10 18.16 9.42
N TYR A 293 -0.96 17.27 9.88
CA TYR A 293 -2.01 16.72 9.04
C TYR A 293 -3.28 16.40 9.83
N ARG A 294 -4.38 16.39 9.10
CA ARG A 294 -5.68 15.94 9.58
C ARG A 294 -6.32 15.04 8.53
N ASN A 295 -6.63 13.81 8.90
CA ASN A 295 -7.38 12.86 8.09
C ASN A 295 -8.78 12.69 8.66
N LYS A 296 -9.78 12.57 7.81
CA LYS A 296 -11.13 12.13 8.17
C LYS A 296 -11.52 10.97 7.27
N THR A 297 -12.07 9.95 7.87
CA THR A 297 -12.65 8.80 7.18
C THR A 297 -14.07 8.63 7.66
N SER A 298 -15.01 8.46 6.74
CA SER A 298 -16.39 8.16 7.09
C SER A 298 -17.01 7.16 6.13
N PHE A 299 -17.87 6.34 6.67
CA PHE A 299 -18.79 5.51 5.90
C PHE A 299 -20.18 5.49 6.51
N ASP A 300 -21.17 5.16 5.69
CA ASP A 300 -22.56 4.94 6.09
C ASP A 300 -23.11 3.75 5.30
N ILE A 301 -23.57 2.71 6.01
CA ILE A 301 -24.24 1.52 5.47
C ILE A 301 -25.65 1.46 6.07
N PRO A 302 -26.62 2.14 5.45
CA PRO A 302 -27.95 2.33 6.04
C PRO A 302 -28.69 1.03 6.36
N ASN A 303 -28.56 0.01 5.51
CA ASN A 303 -29.23 -1.29 5.68
C ASN A 303 -28.71 -2.07 6.90
N GLN A 304 -27.48 -1.81 7.33
CA GLN A 304 -26.88 -2.39 8.53
C GLN A 304 -27.03 -1.48 9.76
N PHE A 305 -27.68 -0.32 9.64
CA PHE A 305 -27.73 0.72 10.67
C PHE A 305 -26.35 1.09 11.21
N TRP A 306 -25.32 1.03 10.35
CA TRP A 306 -23.96 1.24 10.73
C TRP A 306 -23.36 2.43 9.98
N ALA A 307 -22.91 3.41 10.73
CA ALA A 307 -22.22 4.59 10.20
C ALA A 307 -21.17 5.08 11.17
N MET A 308 -20.06 5.61 10.63
CA MET A 308 -18.92 6.02 11.43
C MET A 308 -18.21 7.23 10.82
N LYS A 309 -17.64 8.06 11.68
CA LYS A 309 -16.66 9.09 11.30
C LYS A 309 -15.44 8.98 12.21
N MET A 310 -14.29 8.76 11.61
CA MET A 310 -13.00 8.81 12.28
C MET A 310 -12.27 10.11 11.91
N LYS A 311 -11.49 10.62 12.84
CA LYS A 311 -10.62 11.79 12.63
C LYS A 311 -9.27 11.54 13.27
N THR A 312 -8.22 11.65 12.49
CA THR A 312 -6.83 11.66 12.97
C THR A 312 -6.25 13.06 12.80
N THR A 313 -5.61 13.57 13.84
CA THR A 313 -4.76 14.77 13.74
C THR A 313 -3.36 14.37 14.16
N GLY A 314 -2.35 14.73 13.36
CA GLY A 314 -0.96 14.36 13.63
C GLY A 314 0.02 15.51 13.39
N ILE A 315 1.11 15.46 14.12
CA ILE A 315 2.29 16.33 13.98
C ILE A 315 3.52 15.42 14.01
N SER A 316 4.43 15.61 13.08
CA SER A 316 5.72 14.92 13.05
C SER A 316 6.82 15.93 12.75
N ASP A 317 7.93 15.79 13.44
CA ASP A 317 9.14 16.58 13.20
C ASP A 317 10.38 15.70 13.26
N GLN A 318 11.26 15.82 12.27
CA GLN A 318 12.49 15.05 12.17
C GLN A 318 13.65 15.98 11.85
N LEU A 319 14.73 15.81 12.58
CA LEU A 319 16.03 16.37 12.29
C LEU A 319 16.98 15.26 11.84
N THR A 320 17.68 15.48 10.74
CA THR A 320 18.74 14.59 10.26
C THR A 320 20.04 15.37 10.21
N TYR A 321 21.04 14.89 10.97
CA TYR A 321 22.38 15.48 11.03
C TYR A 321 23.40 14.53 10.44
N THR A 322 24.00 14.91 9.30
CA THR A 322 24.96 14.09 8.56
C THR A 322 26.39 14.54 8.84
N MET A 323 27.22 13.61 9.28
CA MET A 323 28.65 13.74 9.52
C MET A 323 29.39 12.81 8.54
N ASN A 324 30.75 12.89 8.50
CA ASN A 324 31.54 12.09 7.54
C ASN A 324 31.28 10.57 7.61
N LYS A 325 31.01 10.02 8.80
CA LYS A 325 30.79 8.59 9.04
C LYS A 325 29.53 8.29 9.87
N GLN A 326 28.68 9.25 10.03
CA GLN A 326 27.47 9.11 10.84
C GLN A 326 26.32 9.91 10.26
N THR A 327 25.13 9.36 10.37
CA THR A 327 23.87 10.06 10.09
C THR A 327 22.95 9.87 11.28
N LEU A 328 22.85 10.91 12.09
CA LEU A 328 21.99 10.94 13.26
C LEU A 328 20.60 11.45 12.88
N ILE A 329 19.58 10.69 13.22
CA ILE A 329 18.18 10.99 12.96
C ILE A 329 17.47 11.03 14.31
N GLY A 330 16.89 12.19 14.65
CA GLY A 330 16.06 12.35 15.83
C GLY A 330 14.71 12.94 15.48
N GLY A 331 13.66 12.51 16.14
CA GLY A 331 12.34 13.03 15.81
C GLY A 331 11.31 12.88 16.91
N PHE A 332 10.20 13.55 16.65
CA PHE A 332 9.02 13.62 17.49
C PHE A 332 7.79 13.33 16.64
N ASP A 333 6.90 12.47 17.15
CA ASP A 333 5.58 12.24 16.57
C ASP A 333 4.51 12.45 17.65
N TRP A 334 3.45 13.14 17.30
CA TRP A 334 2.22 13.22 18.07
C TRP A 334 1.03 12.94 17.16
N TYR A 335 0.11 12.10 17.61
CA TYR A 335 -1.17 11.94 16.95
C TYR A 335 -2.30 11.70 17.94
N LYS A 336 -3.50 12.07 17.52
CA LYS A 336 -4.76 11.83 18.22
C LYS A 336 -5.77 11.26 17.23
N ASP A 337 -6.32 10.09 17.58
CA ASP A 337 -7.41 9.44 16.87
C ASP A 337 -8.70 9.62 17.67
N GLU A 338 -9.73 10.09 17.00
CA GLU A 338 -11.03 10.42 17.58
C GLU A 338 -12.15 9.76 16.77
N LEU A 339 -13.17 9.26 17.47
CA LEU A 339 -14.42 8.75 16.91
C LEU A 339 -15.56 9.73 17.22
N PRO A 340 -15.66 10.86 16.50
CA PRO A 340 -16.65 11.91 16.79
C PRO A 340 -18.09 11.48 16.54
N TYR A 341 -18.31 10.43 15.74
CA TYR A 341 -19.63 9.90 15.43
C TYR A 341 -19.55 8.40 15.15
N ASN A 342 -20.47 7.64 15.75
CA ASN A 342 -20.63 6.22 15.52
C ASN A 342 -22.09 5.79 15.74
N LYS A 343 -22.68 5.12 14.74
CA LYS A 343 -23.86 4.27 14.91
C LYS A 343 -23.37 2.83 14.94
N GLY A 344 -23.24 2.25 16.11
CA GLY A 344 -22.68 0.91 16.33
C GLY A 344 -22.27 0.73 17.77
N ASP A 345 -21.36 -0.19 18.00
CA ASP A 345 -21.02 -0.72 19.33
C ASP A 345 -20.11 0.17 20.18
N ILE A 346 -19.53 1.25 19.60
CA ILE A 346 -18.58 2.10 20.30
C ILE A 346 -19.21 3.44 20.65
N SER A 347 -18.96 3.93 21.87
CA SER A 347 -19.46 5.24 22.29
C SER A 347 -18.83 6.38 21.48
N GLU A 348 -19.65 7.33 21.05
CA GLU A 348 -19.20 8.56 20.42
C GLU A 348 -18.26 9.37 21.33
N GLY A 349 -17.35 10.14 20.72
CA GLY A 349 -16.38 10.96 21.44
C GLY A 349 -15.17 10.21 22.01
N THR A 350 -15.10 8.89 21.79
CA THR A 350 -13.95 8.08 22.19
C THR A 350 -12.70 8.53 21.45
N SER A 351 -11.57 8.59 22.15
CA SER A 351 -10.30 8.98 21.54
C SER A 351 -9.10 8.36 22.24
N VAL A 352 -8.02 8.21 21.48
CA VAL A 352 -6.68 7.87 21.99
C VAL A 352 -5.66 8.85 21.42
N ARG A 353 -4.57 9.04 22.14
CA ARG A 353 -3.44 9.86 21.70
C ARG A 353 -2.13 9.17 21.96
N ASN A 354 -1.14 9.45 21.14
CA ASN A 354 0.22 8.98 21.31
C ASN A 354 1.20 10.15 21.15
N ILE A 355 2.24 10.16 21.98
CA ILE A 355 3.38 11.06 21.89
C ILE A 355 4.63 10.18 21.84
N ALA A 356 5.53 10.44 20.91
CA ALA A 356 6.73 9.63 20.78
C ALA A 356 7.96 10.46 20.47
N PHE A 357 9.11 9.99 20.97
CA PHE A 357 10.43 10.46 20.59
C PHE A 357 11.24 9.28 20.07
N TYR A 358 12.01 9.49 19.04
CA TYR A 358 12.91 8.47 18.50
C TYR A 358 14.28 9.05 18.17
N LEU A 359 15.28 8.16 18.22
CA LEU A 359 16.66 8.46 17.87
C LEU A 359 17.24 7.24 17.18
N GLN A 360 17.90 7.46 16.06
CA GLN A 360 18.63 6.45 15.28
C GLN A 360 19.96 7.04 14.80
N ASP A 361 21.05 6.26 14.85
CA ASP A 361 22.35 6.69 14.37
C ASP A 361 22.93 5.63 13.40
N LYS A 362 23.06 5.98 12.12
CA LYS A 362 23.76 5.15 11.13
C LYS A 362 25.24 5.50 11.18
N ILE A 363 26.05 4.54 11.61
CA ILE A 363 27.49 4.70 11.84
C ILE A 363 28.26 3.83 10.88
N ASP A 364 29.05 4.43 10.00
CA ASP A 364 30.02 3.72 9.14
C ASP A 364 31.29 3.42 9.91
N ILE A 365 31.40 2.20 10.46
CA ILE A 365 32.58 1.75 11.23
C ILE A 365 33.81 1.68 10.29
N THR A 366 33.59 1.13 9.09
CA THR A 366 34.56 1.08 8.00
C THR A 366 33.87 1.43 6.69
N ASN A 367 34.55 1.38 5.56
CA ASN A 367 33.93 1.54 4.24
C ASN A 367 32.99 0.37 3.89
N GLN A 368 33.08 -0.74 4.60
CA GLN A 368 32.28 -1.96 4.34
C GLN A 368 31.26 -2.23 5.43
N TRP A 369 31.55 -1.89 6.67
CA TRP A 369 30.69 -2.19 7.82
C TRP A 369 30.00 -0.94 8.35
N ASN A 370 28.70 -1.02 8.51
CA ASN A 370 27.90 -0.02 9.22
C ASN A 370 27.03 -0.68 10.27
N ILE A 371 26.70 0.09 11.29
CA ILE A 371 25.71 -0.29 12.32
C ILE A 371 24.70 0.84 12.47
N THR A 372 23.46 0.48 12.78
CA THR A 372 22.40 1.46 12.98
C THR A 372 21.59 1.08 14.23
N PRO A 373 22.07 1.48 15.44
CA PRO A 373 21.26 1.43 16.65
C PRO A 373 20.13 2.45 16.59
N GLY A 374 18.98 2.08 17.12
CA GLY A 374 17.81 2.95 17.20
C GLY A 374 16.97 2.68 18.45
N VAL A 375 16.27 3.68 18.92
CA VAL A 375 15.32 3.58 20.02
C VAL A 375 14.16 4.54 19.82
N ARG A 376 12.97 4.09 20.14
CA ARG A 376 11.76 4.91 20.19
C ARG A 376 11.07 4.69 21.54
N VAL A 377 10.56 5.78 22.11
CA VAL A 377 9.74 5.77 23.31
C VAL A 377 8.39 6.41 22.98
N ASP A 378 7.33 5.62 23.08
CA ASP A 378 5.95 6.03 22.88
C ASP A 378 5.25 6.16 24.23
N HIS A 379 4.46 7.21 24.41
CA HIS A 379 3.55 7.36 25.55
C HIS A 379 2.11 7.47 25.03
N HIS A 380 1.39 6.39 25.22
CA HIS A 380 0.00 6.24 24.77
C HIS A 380 -0.98 6.53 25.91
N SER A 381 -2.09 7.22 25.60
CA SER A 381 -3.05 7.66 26.63
C SER A 381 -3.76 6.52 27.36
N GLN A 382 -3.72 5.28 26.83
CA GLN A 382 -4.46 4.15 27.41
C GLN A 382 -3.55 3.20 28.19
N PHE A 383 -2.41 2.79 27.64
CA PHE A 383 -1.53 1.78 28.27
C PHE A 383 -0.18 2.33 28.77
N GLY A 384 0.03 3.66 28.68
CA GLY A 384 1.26 4.28 29.21
C GLY A 384 2.44 4.20 28.23
N THR A 385 3.63 3.92 28.76
CA THR A 385 4.89 4.04 28.01
C THR A 385 5.36 2.69 27.48
N HIS A 386 5.75 2.67 26.19
CA HIS A 386 6.40 1.55 25.53
C HIS A 386 7.71 1.99 24.88
N THR A 387 8.74 1.12 24.90
CA THR A 387 10.05 1.39 24.28
C THR A 387 10.37 0.35 23.23
N SER A 388 10.75 0.80 22.04
CA SER A 388 11.05 -0.05 20.88
C SER A 388 12.51 0.15 20.44
N PRO A 389 13.49 -0.63 20.97
CA PRO A 389 14.87 -0.63 20.49
C PRO A 389 15.01 -1.41 19.18
N SER A 390 16.04 -1.06 18.40
CA SER A 390 16.47 -1.78 17.20
C SER A 390 17.97 -1.71 17.00
N LEU A 391 18.48 -2.69 16.26
CA LEU A 391 19.85 -2.72 15.79
C LEU A 391 19.87 -3.29 14.37
N SER A 392 20.45 -2.55 13.43
CA SER A 392 20.78 -3.04 12.10
C SER A 392 22.30 -3.07 11.92
N VAL A 393 22.79 -4.11 11.23
CA VAL A 393 24.20 -4.25 10.87
C VAL A 393 24.25 -4.50 9.37
N GLY A 394 25.00 -3.68 8.64
CA GLY A 394 25.22 -3.81 7.21
C GLY A 394 26.67 -4.18 6.89
N TYR A 395 26.84 -5.03 5.88
CA TYR A 395 28.15 -5.38 5.31
C TYR A 395 28.13 -5.22 3.79
N LYS A 396 28.69 -4.12 3.31
CA LYS A 396 28.90 -3.85 1.89
C LYS A 396 30.16 -4.55 1.43
N GLN A 397 30.03 -5.76 0.87
CA GLN A 397 31.17 -6.55 0.39
C GLN A 397 31.88 -5.81 -0.76
N ASN A 398 31.11 -5.21 -1.66
CA ASN A 398 31.55 -4.39 -2.79
C ASN A 398 30.40 -3.49 -3.27
N GLU A 399 30.58 -2.75 -4.37
CA GLU A 399 29.56 -1.84 -4.91
C GLU A 399 28.29 -2.55 -5.45
N LYS A 400 28.30 -3.88 -5.57
CA LYS A 400 27.21 -4.70 -6.10
C LYS A 400 26.55 -5.61 -5.06
N THR A 401 27.04 -5.62 -3.79
CA THR A 401 26.57 -6.59 -2.79
C THR A 401 26.52 -5.98 -1.41
N ASN A 402 25.32 -5.96 -0.85
CA ASN A 402 25.08 -5.57 0.54
C ASN A 402 24.37 -6.71 1.29
N TYR A 403 24.96 -7.14 2.39
CA TYR A 403 24.36 -8.05 3.37
C TYR A 403 23.91 -7.25 4.56
N TYR A 404 22.78 -7.65 5.18
CA TYR A 404 22.33 -7.02 6.41
C TYR A 404 21.76 -8.02 7.39
N PHE A 405 21.86 -7.65 8.67
CA PHE A 405 21.23 -8.32 9.79
C PHE A 405 20.46 -7.30 10.62
N ASN A 406 19.22 -7.65 11.01
CA ASN A 406 18.35 -6.80 11.82
C ASN A 406 17.84 -7.54 13.05
N TYR A 407 17.89 -6.86 14.19
CA TYR A 407 17.09 -7.17 15.35
C TYR A 407 16.20 -5.95 15.66
N LYS A 408 14.90 -6.10 15.53
CA LYS A 408 13.95 -5.00 15.70
C LYS A 408 12.80 -5.43 16.60
N THR A 409 12.45 -4.61 17.57
CA THR A 409 11.26 -4.83 18.39
C THR A 409 10.07 -4.07 17.83
N PHE A 410 8.88 -4.51 18.18
CA PHE A 410 7.64 -3.86 17.81
C PHE A 410 6.62 -3.92 18.94
N PHE A 411 5.62 -3.04 18.84
CA PHE A 411 4.38 -3.14 19.58
C PHE A 411 3.19 -2.77 18.71
N VAL A 412 2.01 -3.26 19.10
CA VAL A 412 0.73 -2.93 18.48
C VAL A 412 -0.23 -2.51 19.57
N ALA A 413 -0.66 -1.25 19.54
CA ALA A 413 -1.62 -0.71 20.47
C ALA A 413 -2.99 -1.36 20.29
N PRO A 414 -3.74 -1.66 21.36
CA PRO A 414 -5.15 -2.02 21.22
C PRO A 414 -5.90 -0.90 20.51
N ASN A 415 -6.72 -1.24 19.51
CA ASN A 415 -7.48 -0.26 18.76
C ASN A 415 -8.77 0.16 19.48
N LEU A 416 -9.42 1.22 18.98
CA LEU A 416 -10.63 1.77 19.60
C LEU A 416 -11.76 0.75 19.70
N TYR A 417 -11.87 -0.16 18.73
CA TYR A 417 -12.90 -1.21 18.78
C TYR A 417 -12.59 -2.23 19.88
N GLN A 418 -11.34 -2.66 20.00
CA GLN A 418 -10.89 -3.59 21.03
C GLN A 418 -11.01 -3.02 22.44
N LEU A 419 -10.88 -1.70 22.60
CA LEU A 419 -10.95 -1.04 23.92
C LEU A 419 -12.38 -0.68 24.33
N TYR A 420 -13.21 -0.24 23.39
CA TYR A 420 -14.42 0.52 23.72
C TYR A 420 -15.71 -0.02 23.08
N SER A 421 -15.66 -1.08 22.27
CA SER A 421 -16.87 -1.75 21.79
C SER A 421 -17.59 -2.50 22.91
N TYR A 422 -18.77 -3.02 22.62
CA TYR A 422 -19.51 -3.88 23.55
C TYR A 422 -18.69 -5.10 24.02
N PHE A 423 -17.83 -5.60 23.15
CA PHE A 423 -16.91 -6.72 23.42
C PHE A 423 -15.51 -6.26 23.82
N GLY A 424 -15.31 -4.96 24.00
CA GLY A 424 -14.00 -4.36 24.29
C GLY A 424 -13.57 -4.52 25.74
N ASP A 425 -12.26 -4.48 25.95
CA ASP A 425 -11.66 -4.45 27.28
C ASP A 425 -10.62 -3.32 27.38
N LYS A 426 -10.86 -2.36 28.28
CA LYS A 426 -9.97 -1.21 28.52
C LYS A 426 -8.69 -1.60 29.26
N THR A 427 -8.58 -2.81 29.76
CA THR A 427 -7.38 -3.32 30.47
C THR A 427 -6.37 -3.99 29.55
N LEU A 428 -6.66 -4.08 28.24
CA LEU A 428 -5.78 -4.67 27.25
C LEU A 428 -4.41 -4.00 27.24
N ASN A 429 -3.38 -4.83 27.25
CA ASN A 429 -2.00 -4.43 27.01
C ASN A 429 -1.68 -4.45 25.52
N PRO A 430 -0.69 -3.68 25.05
CA PRO A 430 -0.23 -3.80 23.68
C PRO A 430 0.29 -5.21 23.38
N GLN A 431 0.04 -5.69 22.18
CA GLN A 431 0.78 -6.80 21.61
C GLN A 431 2.22 -6.35 21.38
N GLU A 432 3.21 -7.18 21.67
CA GLU A 432 4.61 -6.83 21.54
C GLU A 432 5.45 -8.02 21.06
N GLY A 433 6.62 -7.73 20.52
CA GLY A 433 7.53 -8.79 20.08
C GLY A 433 8.79 -8.27 19.42
N ASN A 434 9.44 -9.17 18.70
CA ASN A 434 10.65 -8.85 17.96
C ASN A 434 10.72 -9.61 16.62
N THR A 435 11.49 -9.07 15.70
CA THR A 435 11.84 -9.70 14.43
C THR A 435 13.35 -9.75 14.30
N ILE A 436 13.86 -10.93 13.95
CA ILE A 436 15.22 -11.17 13.49
C ILE A 436 15.17 -11.37 12.00
N GLU A 437 16.00 -10.67 11.25
CA GLU A 437 16.04 -10.72 9.80
C GLU A 437 17.49 -10.74 9.31
N PHE A 438 17.75 -11.56 8.30
CA PHE A 438 18.97 -11.52 7.49
C PHE A 438 18.58 -11.33 6.03
N GLY A 439 19.30 -10.46 5.31
CA GLY A 439 19.04 -10.21 3.89
C GLY A 439 20.27 -9.91 3.07
N ILE A 440 20.07 -9.98 1.75
CA ILE A 440 21.08 -9.73 0.73
C ILE A 440 20.42 -8.93 -0.39
N ASN A 441 21.06 -7.81 -0.77
CA ASN A 441 20.80 -7.09 -2.00
C ASN A 441 22.00 -7.28 -2.90
N HIS A 442 21.79 -7.77 -4.13
CA HIS A 442 22.90 -8.14 -5.01
C HIS A 442 22.62 -7.87 -6.49
N GLU A 443 23.60 -7.28 -7.16
CA GLU A 443 23.66 -7.13 -8.61
C GLU A 443 24.62 -8.18 -9.18
N PHE A 444 24.07 -9.29 -9.69
CA PHE A 444 24.85 -10.40 -10.27
C PHE A 444 25.60 -9.95 -11.54
N THR A 445 24.91 -9.17 -12.37
CA THR A 445 25.42 -8.53 -13.58
C THR A 445 24.72 -7.18 -13.75
N ASP A 446 25.15 -6.38 -14.70
CA ASP A 446 24.50 -5.10 -15.01
C ASP A 446 23.04 -5.26 -15.48
N THR A 447 22.59 -6.50 -15.80
CA THR A 447 21.25 -6.83 -16.27
C THR A 447 20.51 -7.85 -15.40
N LEU A 448 21.11 -8.34 -14.33
CA LEU A 448 20.51 -9.29 -13.39
C LEU A 448 20.78 -8.83 -11.96
N ASN A 449 19.73 -8.54 -11.23
CA ASN A 449 19.78 -8.21 -9.82
C ASN A 449 18.76 -8.99 -9.02
N GLY A 450 18.91 -8.98 -7.73
CA GLY A 450 17.95 -9.63 -6.85
C GLY A 450 18.13 -9.28 -5.38
N THR A 451 17.07 -9.56 -4.64
CA THR A 451 17.01 -9.41 -3.19
C THR A 451 16.55 -10.72 -2.57
N PHE A 452 17.13 -11.07 -1.46
CA PHE A 452 16.69 -12.20 -0.63
C PHE A 452 16.63 -11.76 0.83
N ASN A 453 15.60 -12.16 1.54
CA ASN A 453 15.56 -12.04 2.98
C ASN A 453 14.90 -13.25 3.64
N ILE A 454 15.37 -13.60 4.82
CA ILE A 454 14.79 -14.61 5.71
C ILE A 454 14.54 -13.96 7.06
N PHE A 455 13.42 -14.30 7.70
CA PHE A 455 13.04 -13.68 8.96
C PHE A 455 12.37 -14.66 9.93
N HIS A 456 12.49 -14.32 11.21
CA HIS A 456 11.73 -14.90 12.31
C HIS A 456 11.11 -13.80 13.14
N THR A 457 9.78 -13.83 13.30
CA THR A 457 9.03 -12.90 14.14
C THR A 457 8.40 -13.65 15.30
N HIS A 458 8.65 -13.17 16.53
CA HIS A 458 8.00 -13.62 17.74
C HIS A 458 7.10 -12.53 18.30
N ALA A 459 5.82 -12.85 18.53
CA ALA A 459 4.82 -11.97 19.13
C ALA A 459 4.26 -12.58 20.40
N LYS A 460 3.96 -11.76 21.38
CA LYS A 460 3.29 -12.13 22.64
C LYS A 460 2.18 -11.14 22.97
N ASN A 461 1.32 -11.48 23.94
CA ASN A 461 0.15 -10.68 24.32
C ASN A 461 -0.77 -10.40 23.12
N ILE A 462 -0.98 -11.39 22.26
CA ILE A 462 -1.81 -11.24 21.06
C ILE A 462 -3.23 -10.89 21.50
N ILE A 463 -3.79 -9.85 20.88
CA ILE A 463 -5.15 -9.40 21.17
C ILE A 463 -6.13 -10.14 20.27
N ARG A 464 -7.03 -10.93 20.88
CA ARG A 464 -8.03 -11.74 20.17
C ARG A 464 -9.38 -11.66 20.84
N SER A 465 -10.42 -11.96 20.07
CA SER A 465 -11.74 -12.23 20.62
C SER A 465 -11.78 -13.65 21.18
N ASN A 466 -12.23 -13.79 22.42
CA ASN A 466 -12.48 -15.09 23.03
C ASN A 466 -13.67 -15.77 22.33
N PRO A 467 -13.53 -17.00 21.84
CA PRO A 467 -14.57 -17.66 21.04
C PRO A 467 -15.86 -17.98 21.80
N THR A 468 -15.82 -17.96 23.13
CA THR A 468 -16.98 -18.24 23.99
C THR A 468 -17.70 -16.97 24.44
N THR A 469 -16.94 -15.95 24.87
CA THR A 469 -17.46 -14.72 25.45
C THR A 469 -17.53 -13.57 24.44
N TRP A 470 -16.83 -13.70 23.32
CA TRP A 470 -16.61 -12.66 22.29
C TRP A 470 -15.82 -11.44 22.79
N MET A 471 -15.49 -11.39 24.10
CA MET A 471 -14.68 -10.31 24.66
C MET A 471 -13.24 -10.36 24.12
N TYR A 472 -12.66 -9.20 23.89
CA TYR A 472 -11.25 -9.11 23.55
C TYR A 472 -10.36 -9.37 24.79
N GLU A 473 -9.30 -10.13 24.59
CA GLU A 473 -8.33 -10.47 25.64
C GLU A 473 -6.91 -10.55 25.07
N ASN A 474 -5.91 -10.35 25.93
CA ASN A 474 -4.52 -10.67 25.59
C ASN A 474 -4.29 -12.16 25.79
N THR A 475 -3.89 -12.88 24.77
CA THR A 475 -3.69 -14.32 24.82
C THR A 475 -2.48 -14.76 24.00
N GLY A 476 -1.77 -15.76 24.51
CA GLY A 476 -0.79 -16.56 23.77
C GLY A 476 0.38 -15.81 23.14
N LYS A 477 1.10 -16.58 22.35
CA LYS A 477 2.25 -16.17 21.56
C LYS A 477 2.08 -16.64 20.13
N ALA A 478 2.70 -15.96 19.17
CA ALA A 478 2.80 -16.42 17.80
C ALA A 478 4.24 -16.33 17.30
N ASN A 479 4.60 -17.28 16.44
CA ASN A 479 5.86 -17.27 15.70
C ASN A 479 5.56 -17.31 14.22
N VAL A 480 6.23 -16.45 13.46
CA VAL A 480 6.16 -16.43 12.01
C VAL A 480 7.57 -16.60 11.47
N ASN A 481 7.77 -17.61 10.63
CA ASN A 481 9.01 -17.85 9.92
C ASN A 481 8.76 -17.67 8.43
N GLY A 482 9.64 -17.01 7.74
CA GLY A 482 9.45 -16.84 6.31
C GLY A 482 10.69 -16.37 5.59
N PHE A 483 10.61 -16.38 4.27
CA PHE A 483 11.60 -15.77 3.40
C PHE A 483 10.94 -15.20 2.16
N SER A 484 11.61 -14.26 1.52
CA SER A 484 11.24 -13.76 0.20
C SER A 484 12.47 -13.63 -0.70
N LEU A 485 12.25 -13.91 -1.97
CA LEU A 485 13.22 -13.78 -3.06
C LEU A 485 12.60 -12.93 -4.16
N ASN A 486 13.36 -12.00 -4.68
CA ASN A 486 13.02 -11.29 -5.91
C ASN A 486 14.22 -11.31 -6.84
N LEU A 487 14.03 -11.68 -8.11
CA LEU A 487 15.03 -11.66 -9.16
C LEU A 487 14.47 -10.89 -10.34
N ASN A 488 15.27 -9.97 -10.87
CA ASN A 488 14.94 -9.14 -12.01
C ASN A 488 16.02 -9.31 -13.08
N LYS A 489 15.58 -9.52 -14.32
CA LYS A 489 16.47 -9.75 -15.45
C LYS A 489 16.05 -8.93 -16.66
N GLU A 490 16.96 -8.13 -17.19
CA GLU A 490 16.88 -7.60 -18.54
C GLU A 490 17.48 -8.65 -19.50
N ILE A 491 16.62 -9.35 -20.23
CA ILE A 491 16.99 -10.46 -21.10
C ILE A 491 17.64 -9.91 -22.38
N SER A 492 17.12 -8.79 -22.87
CA SER A 492 17.64 -8.05 -24.02
C SER A 492 17.18 -6.59 -23.95
N GLN A 493 17.54 -5.77 -24.94
CA GLN A 493 17.04 -4.37 -25.07
C GLN A 493 15.51 -4.26 -25.08
N HIS A 494 14.79 -5.34 -25.43
CA HIS A 494 13.34 -5.34 -25.57
C HIS A 494 12.62 -6.21 -24.52
N TRP A 495 13.29 -7.16 -23.90
CA TRP A 495 12.66 -8.12 -23.03
C TRP A 495 13.20 -8.04 -21.62
N SER A 496 12.29 -7.98 -20.67
CA SER A 496 12.59 -8.08 -19.23
C SER A 496 11.74 -9.18 -18.59
N ALA A 497 12.22 -9.72 -17.48
CA ALA A 497 11.45 -10.65 -16.66
C ALA A 497 11.75 -10.43 -15.18
N SER A 498 10.77 -10.67 -14.34
CA SER A 498 10.97 -10.76 -12.89
C SER A 498 10.25 -11.98 -12.31
N ILE A 499 10.86 -12.52 -11.27
CA ILE A 499 10.30 -13.60 -10.45
C ILE A 499 10.38 -13.16 -9.00
N GLY A 500 9.24 -13.17 -8.32
CA GLY A 500 9.13 -12.92 -6.90
C GLY A 500 8.49 -14.11 -6.20
N TYR A 501 9.16 -14.68 -5.19
CA TYR A 501 8.62 -15.77 -4.39
C TYR A 501 8.66 -15.41 -2.91
N SER A 502 7.59 -15.74 -2.20
CA SER A 502 7.60 -15.67 -0.74
C SER A 502 7.00 -16.92 -0.12
N PHE A 503 7.57 -17.31 0.99
CA PHE A 503 7.09 -18.38 1.85
C PHE A 503 6.96 -17.87 3.28
N LEU A 504 5.89 -18.26 3.95
CA LEU A 504 5.71 -17.98 5.35
C LEU A 504 5.02 -19.16 6.06
N HIS A 505 5.46 -19.45 7.26
CA HIS A 505 4.84 -20.44 8.14
C HIS A 505 4.56 -19.78 9.50
N MET A 506 3.29 -19.80 9.91
CA MET A 506 2.83 -19.20 11.14
C MET A 506 2.39 -20.28 12.13
N ASN A 507 2.77 -20.12 13.40
CA ASN A 507 2.38 -20.98 14.50
C ASN A 507 2.02 -20.12 15.71
N ALA A 508 0.86 -20.34 16.33
CA ALA A 508 0.47 -19.67 17.55
C ALA A 508 0.00 -20.64 18.63
N GLU A 509 0.35 -20.26 19.83
CA GLU A 509 0.02 -20.98 21.04
C GLU A 509 -1.47 -20.84 21.36
N GLY A 510 -2.13 -21.98 21.62
CA GLY A 510 -3.55 -21.99 21.99
C GLY A 510 -4.55 -21.90 20.84
N ASP A 511 -4.07 -21.83 19.60
CA ASP A 511 -4.93 -21.79 18.43
C ASP A 511 -4.43 -22.75 17.36
N SER A 512 -5.15 -23.87 17.18
CA SER A 512 -4.94 -24.76 16.05
C SER A 512 -5.30 -24.14 14.71
N ASN A 513 -5.78 -22.88 14.70
CA ASN A 513 -6.42 -22.21 13.59
C ASN A 513 -5.82 -20.83 13.26
N ILE A 514 -4.56 -20.56 13.59
CA ILE A 514 -3.95 -19.27 13.27
C ILE A 514 -3.89 -18.99 11.79
N ASN A 515 -3.81 -20.02 10.98
CA ASN A 515 -4.09 -19.87 9.56
C ASN A 515 -5.58 -19.58 9.28
N SER A 516 -6.48 -19.60 10.29
CA SER A 516 -7.92 -19.40 10.11
C SER A 516 -8.33 -17.93 10.05
N ASP A 517 -7.58 -17.02 10.65
CA ASP A 517 -7.96 -15.60 10.69
C ASP A 517 -7.77 -14.88 9.35
N GLY A 518 -7.10 -15.49 8.39
CA GLY A 518 -6.78 -14.69 7.24
C GLY A 518 -6.78 -15.39 5.91
N ASN A 519 -6.96 -16.69 5.87
CA ASN A 519 -6.77 -17.36 4.59
C ASN A 519 -5.41 -17.00 3.95
N LEU A 520 -4.40 -16.75 4.80
CA LEU A 520 -3.07 -16.37 4.34
C LEU A 520 -2.41 -17.52 3.58
N PRO A 521 -1.84 -17.25 2.41
CA PRO A 521 -1.08 -18.24 1.69
C PRO A 521 0.26 -18.52 2.39
N GLU A 522 0.66 -19.78 2.48
CA GLU A 522 2.04 -20.11 2.85
C GLU A 522 3.03 -19.74 1.75
N SER A 523 2.59 -19.77 0.48
CA SER A 523 3.47 -19.46 -0.65
C SER A 523 2.77 -18.54 -1.65
N THR A 524 3.50 -17.55 -2.11
CA THR A 524 3.10 -16.72 -3.25
C THR A 524 4.21 -16.71 -4.31
N LEU A 525 3.83 -16.75 -5.58
CA LEU A 525 4.76 -16.64 -6.70
C LEU A 525 4.24 -15.59 -7.69
N ASN A 526 5.05 -14.59 -7.95
CA ASN A 526 4.78 -13.54 -8.93
C ASN A 526 5.76 -13.67 -10.10
N ILE A 527 5.25 -13.66 -11.32
CA ILE A 527 6.04 -13.72 -12.55
C ILE A 527 5.62 -12.54 -13.40
N ASN A 528 6.59 -11.78 -13.91
CA ASN A 528 6.31 -10.73 -14.87
C ASN A 528 7.23 -10.91 -16.06
N VAL A 529 6.68 -10.69 -17.26
CA VAL A 529 7.44 -10.64 -18.50
C VAL A 529 7.03 -9.36 -19.23
N GLY A 530 8.00 -8.50 -19.46
CA GLY A 530 7.85 -7.22 -20.16
C GLY A 530 8.47 -7.28 -21.54
N TYR A 531 7.78 -6.66 -22.50
CA TYR A 531 8.30 -6.33 -23.81
C TYR A 531 8.22 -4.82 -24.04
N GLN A 532 9.31 -4.21 -24.48
CA GLN A 532 9.41 -2.79 -24.79
C GLN A 532 10.01 -2.58 -26.18
N ALA A 533 9.31 -1.83 -27.00
CA ALA A 533 9.80 -1.30 -28.28
C ALA A 533 9.53 0.21 -28.33
N ASP A 534 9.97 0.90 -29.41
CA ASP A 534 9.90 2.38 -29.50
C ASP A 534 8.52 2.97 -29.15
N ARG A 535 7.45 2.36 -29.65
CA ARG A 535 6.08 2.86 -29.49
C ARG A 535 5.12 1.86 -28.84
N PHE A 536 5.61 0.69 -28.51
CA PHE A 536 4.79 -0.39 -27.99
C PHE A 536 5.45 -1.03 -26.79
N ASN A 537 4.67 -1.24 -25.73
CA ASN A 537 5.07 -2.12 -24.64
C ASN A 537 3.92 -3.05 -24.26
N ALA A 538 4.27 -4.20 -23.72
CA ALA A 538 3.34 -5.17 -23.20
C ALA A 538 3.92 -5.84 -21.94
N ASN A 539 3.08 -6.12 -20.97
CA ASN A 539 3.44 -6.76 -19.72
C ASN A 539 2.47 -7.91 -19.42
N LEU A 540 3.01 -9.12 -19.32
CA LEU A 540 2.29 -10.29 -18.85
C LEU A 540 2.66 -10.52 -17.38
N SER A 541 1.68 -10.50 -16.51
CA SER A 541 1.85 -10.70 -15.07
C SER A 541 1.08 -11.93 -14.60
N GLY A 542 1.76 -12.84 -13.90
CA GLY A 542 1.16 -14.02 -13.30
C GLY A 542 1.32 -13.99 -11.78
N ARG A 543 0.24 -14.29 -11.05
CA ARG A 543 0.22 -14.40 -9.60
C ARG A 543 -0.32 -15.77 -9.18
N GLY A 544 0.51 -16.56 -8.50
CA GLY A 544 0.17 -17.84 -7.89
C GLY A 544 0.04 -17.70 -6.39
N ILE A 545 -1.09 -18.13 -5.84
CA ILE A 545 -1.38 -18.20 -4.41
C ILE A 545 -1.53 -19.68 -4.05
N MET A 546 -0.70 -20.17 -3.13
CA MET A 546 -0.57 -21.60 -2.87
C MET A 546 -0.54 -21.88 -1.37
N ASN A 547 -0.97 -23.12 -1.03
CA ASN A 547 -1.02 -23.62 0.35
C ASN A 547 -1.81 -22.69 1.27
N ARG A 548 -2.95 -22.25 0.79
CA ARG A 548 -3.88 -21.45 1.54
C ARG A 548 -4.78 -22.39 2.34
N TYR A 549 -4.74 -22.28 3.64
CA TYR A 549 -5.61 -23.07 4.51
C TYR A 549 -6.94 -22.32 4.66
N GLY A 550 -7.96 -22.78 3.97
CA GLY A 550 -9.34 -22.46 4.33
C GLY A 550 -9.66 -23.01 5.72
N SER A 551 -10.78 -22.59 6.32
CA SER A 551 -11.18 -23.03 7.66
C SER A 551 -10.85 -24.50 7.90
N VAL A 552 -10.18 -24.81 9.01
CA VAL A 552 -9.76 -26.17 9.41
C VAL A 552 -10.93 -27.17 9.40
N ASN A 553 -12.15 -26.67 9.52
CA ASN A 553 -13.36 -27.45 9.58
C ASN A 553 -13.89 -27.90 8.20
N ASN A 554 -13.30 -27.45 7.09
CA ASN A 554 -13.72 -27.86 5.76
C ASN A 554 -12.53 -28.18 4.84
N PRO A 555 -12.08 -29.47 4.77
CA PRO A 555 -10.97 -29.90 3.92
C PRO A 555 -11.22 -29.68 2.42
N GLU A 556 -12.47 -29.65 1.95
CA GLU A 556 -12.81 -29.43 0.54
C GLU A 556 -12.48 -27.98 0.10
N MET A 557 -12.51 -27.06 1.03
CA MET A 557 -12.14 -25.65 0.79
C MET A 557 -10.66 -25.46 0.44
N ARG A 558 -9.78 -26.38 0.83
CA ARG A 558 -8.35 -26.32 0.48
C ARG A 558 -8.09 -26.32 -1.02
N ASN A 559 -8.92 -26.98 -1.79
CA ASN A 559 -8.75 -27.11 -3.25
C ASN A 559 -9.11 -25.82 -3.99
N TYR A 560 -9.98 -24.98 -3.44
CA TYR A 560 -10.41 -23.71 -4.04
C TYR A 560 -9.59 -22.53 -3.56
N ALA A 561 -8.79 -22.72 -2.52
CA ALA A 561 -7.99 -21.66 -1.94
C ALA A 561 -6.73 -21.32 -2.78
N ASN A 562 -6.21 -22.30 -3.56
CA ASN A 562 -5.07 -22.11 -4.44
C ASN A 562 -5.52 -21.62 -5.82
N TYR A 563 -4.84 -20.64 -6.37
CA TYR A 563 -5.15 -20.14 -7.71
C TYR A 563 -3.94 -19.54 -8.42
N TRP A 564 -4.06 -19.46 -9.74
CA TRP A 564 -3.15 -18.73 -10.62
C TRP A 564 -3.95 -17.78 -11.48
N VAL A 565 -3.62 -16.50 -11.42
CA VAL A 565 -4.24 -15.45 -12.22
C VAL A 565 -3.20 -14.80 -13.10
N TRP A 566 -3.54 -14.59 -14.37
CA TRP A 566 -2.68 -13.96 -15.34
C TRP A 566 -3.38 -12.75 -15.95
N ASP A 567 -2.65 -11.65 -16.03
CA ASP A 567 -3.10 -10.38 -16.57
C ASP A 567 -2.14 -9.92 -17.67
N LEU A 568 -2.67 -9.31 -18.73
CA LEU A 568 -1.90 -8.70 -19.80
C LEU A 568 -2.26 -7.22 -19.91
N ALA A 569 -1.27 -6.36 -19.92
CA ALA A 569 -1.39 -4.94 -20.24
C ALA A 569 -0.56 -4.63 -21.48
N ALA A 570 -1.06 -3.78 -22.35
CA ALA A 570 -0.36 -3.35 -23.56
C ALA A 570 -0.61 -1.86 -23.84
N ASN A 571 0.41 -1.18 -24.33
CA ASN A 571 0.39 0.25 -24.64
C ASN A 571 0.92 0.47 -26.05
N TYR A 572 0.28 1.36 -26.79
CA TYR A 572 0.73 1.82 -28.08
C TYR A 572 0.70 3.35 -28.15
N GLN A 573 1.88 3.95 -28.26
CA GLN A 573 2.06 5.38 -28.40
C GLN A 573 1.96 5.77 -29.88
N PHE A 574 0.80 6.27 -30.32
CA PHE A 574 0.60 6.65 -31.70
C PHE A 574 1.10 8.05 -32.04
N THR A 575 1.18 8.96 -31.01
CA THR A 575 1.91 10.23 -31.10
C THR A 575 2.69 10.46 -29.79
N LYS A 576 3.57 11.46 -29.76
CA LYS A 576 4.34 11.80 -28.55
C LYS A 576 3.48 12.14 -27.33
N GLY A 577 2.25 12.61 -27.54
CA GLY A 577 1.33 12.99 -26.48
C GLY A 577 0.09 12.12 -26.38
N ALA A 578 0.00 11.01 -27.12
CA ALA A 578 -1.20 10.18 -27.12
C ALA A 578 -0.88 8.69 -27.12
N THR A 579 -1.42 7.98 -26.14
CA THR A 579 -1.23 6.53 -25.94
C THR A 579 -2.58 5.83 -25.86
N LEU A 580 -2.72 4.76 -26.64
CA LEU A 580 -3.78 3.77 -26.49
C LEU A 580 -3.28 2.68 -25.55
N PHE A 581 -4.06 2.31 -24.57
CA PHE A 581 -3.75 1.18 -23.70
C PHE A 581 -4.90 0.17 -23.64
N ALA A 582 -4.56 -1.07 -23.39
CA ALA A 582 -5.50 -2.15 -23.18
C ALA A 582 -5.03 -3.07 -22.05
N ARG A 583 -5.98 -3.58 -21.29
CA ARG A 583 -5.76 -4.61 -20.27
C ARG A 583 -6.71 -5.77 -20.51
N LEU A 584 -6.20 -6.97 -20.33
CA LEU A 584 -6.97 -8.20 -20.26
C LEU A 584 -6.66 -8.86 -18.90
N ASN A 585 -7.57 -8.76 -17.98
CA ASN A 585 -7.42 -9.30 -16.63
C ASN A 585 -7.97 -10.71 -16.57
N ASN A 586 -7.33 -11.55 -15.74
CA ASN A 586 -7.74 -12.96 -15.54
C ASN A 586 -7.92 -13.70 -16.87
N ILE A 587 -6.87 -13.72 -17.71
CA ILE A 587 -6.89 -14.23 -19.11
C ILE A 587 -7.53 -15.61 -19.23
N PHE A 588 -7.28 -16.48 -18.23
CA PHE A 588 -7.75 -17.88 -18.25
C PHE A 588 -9.11 -18.07 -17.58
N ASP A 589 -9.80 -16.98 -17.22
CA ASP A 589 -11.12 -17.00 -16.57
C ASP A 589 -11.15 -17.85 -15.30
N GLN A 590 -10.04 -17.78 -14.54
CA GLN A 590 -9.89 -18.53 -13.29
C GLN A 590 -10.86 -18.01 -12.24
N PHE A 591 -11.62 -18.91 -11.62
CA PHE A 591 -12.32 -18.58 -10.39
C PHE A 591 -11.33 -18.42 -9.24
N TYR A 592 -11.42 -17.29 -8.53
CA TYR A 592 -10.61 -17.08 -7.33
C TYR A 592 -11.28 -16.09 -6.37
N THR A 593 -10.82 -16.13 -5.14
CA THR A 593 -11.17 -15.18 -4.09
C THR A 593 -9.94 -14.91 -3.23
N ASP A 594 -9.74 -13.66 -2.84
CA ASP A 594 -8.70 -13.29 -1.85
C ASP A 594 -9.21 -13.49 -0.41
N VAL A 595 -10.52 -13.46 -0.21
CA VAL A 595 -11.17 -13.64 1.09
C VAL A 595 -11.96 -14.95 1.09
N GLY A 596 -11.57 -15.90 1.93
CA GLY A 596 -12.38 -17.08 2.17
C GLY A 596 -13.25 -16.85 3.40
N THR A 597 -14.57 -16.86 3.23
CA THR A 597 -15.47 -16.88 4.37
C THR A 597 -16.18 -18.21 4.37
N SER A 598 -16.00 -19.09 5.34
CA SER A 598 -17.00 -20.06 5.65
C SER A 598 -16.74 -20.88 6.88
N THR A 599 -17.75 -20.91 7.70
CA THR A 599 -17.99 -21.92 8.75
C THR A 599 -18.96 -23.01 8.29
N SER A 600 -19.45 -22.98 7.03
CA SER A 600 -20.46 -23.90 6.52
C SER A 600 -19.92 -24.80 5.41
N PRO A 601 -20.22 -26.11 5.43
CA PRO A 601 -19.85 -27.05 4.35
C PRO A 601 -20.59 -26.79 3.02
N ASN A 602 -21.64 -25.99 3.01
CA ASN A 602 -22.39 -25.58 1.80
C ASN A 602 -21.96 -24.20 1.30
N ALA A 603 -20.70 -23.88 1.42
CA ALA A 603 -20.12 -22.57 1.31
C ALA A 603 -20.13 -21.98 -0.10
N ASP A 604 -21.25 -21.40 -0.46
CA ASP A 604 -21.35 -20.42 -1.55
C ASP A 604 -21.00 -18.98 -1.10
N TYR A 605 -20.37 -18.83 0.07
CA TYR A 605 -20.01 -17.55 0.69
C TYR A 605 -18.63 -17.06 0.24
N TRP A 606 -18.49 -16.73 -1.04
CA TRP A 606 -17.23 -16.22 -1.54
C TRP A 606 -17.41 -14.80 -2.08
N TYR A 607 -16.54 -13.93 -1.63
CA TYR A 607 -16.30 -12.67 -2.32
C TYR A 607 -15.46 -12.95 -3.56
N SER A 608 -16.05 -13.59 -4.58
CA SER A 608 -15.33 -13.97 -5.78
C SER A 608 -14.89 -12.74 -6.56
N ALA A 609 -13.66 -12.79 -7.08
CA ALA A 609 -13.13 -11.77 -7.95
C ALA A 609 -13.72 -11.89 -9.36
N PRO A 610 -13.67 -10.82 -10.18
CA PRO A 610 -14.11 -10.85 -11.55
C PRO A 610 -13.42 -11.96 -12.36
N GLY A 611 -14.18 -12.66 -13.19
CA GLY A 611 -13.67 -13.54 -14.23
C GLY A 611 -12.88 -12.74 -15.28
N ARG A 612 -12.61 -13.35 -16.41
CA ARG A 612 -11.91 -12.64 -17.50
C ARG A 612 -12.67 -11.37 -17.90
N ASN A 613 -11.94 -10.25 -17.90
CA ASN A 613 -12.50 -8.95 -18.29
C ASN A 613 -11.44 -8.09 -18.98
N PHE A 614 -11.87 -7.14 -19.76
CA PHE A 614 -10.98 -6.23 -20.45
C PHE A 614 -11.27 -4.76 -20.10
N GLU A 615 -10.26 -3.92 -20.33
CA GLU A 615 -10.32 -2.48 -20.25
C GLU A 615 -9.50 -1.89 -21.39
N VAL A 616 -10.03 -0.88 -22.09
CA VAL A 616 -9.33 -0.14 -23.15
C VAL A 616 -9.45 1.34 -22.86
N GLY A 617 -8.37 2.08 -23.03
CA GLY A 617 -8.38 3.50 -22.75
C GLY A 617 -7.39 4.30 -23.58
N LEU A 618 -7.55 5.61 -23.48
CA LEU A 618 -6.72 6.61 -24.11
C LEU A 618 -6.13 7.54 -23.07
N GLN A 619 -4.87 7.85 -23.23
CA GLN A 619 -4.17 8.87 -22.48
C GLN A 619 -3.68 9.94 -23.42
N PHE A 620 -3.96 11.19 -23.08
CA PHE A 620 -3.43 12.37 -23.76
C PHE A 620 -2.59 13.18 -22.79
N GLN A 621 -1.42 13.61 -23.24
CA GLN A 621 -0.51 14.44 -22.48
C GLN A 621 -0.07 15.66 -23.31
N PHE A 622 -0.20 16.83 -22.77
CA PHE A 622 0.13 18.10 -23.43
C PHE A 622 0.56 19.18 -22.42
#